data_3a4fdf1fe6855092a205eb17635a51a3
#
_entry.id   3a4fdf1fe6855092a205eb17635a51a3
#
_cell.length_a   1.000
_cell.length_b   1.000
_cell.length_c   1.000
_cell.angle_alpha   90.00
_cell.angle_beta   90.00
_cell.angle_gamma   90.00
#
_symmetry.space_group_name_H-M   'P 1'
#
loop_
_entity.id
_entity.type
_entity.pdbx_description
1 polymer ?
#
loop_
_entity_poly.entity_id
_entity_poly.type
_entity_poly.pdbx_seq_one_letter_code
_entity_poly.pdbx_strand_id
1 'polypeptide(L)'
;MPVYITQGRYTREAVKGMIVKPEDRADAVGRATAKAGGKLLGYYFTFGDYDFLSIAEMPSDIQMAAVLLAASSGGGVTDLRTTVGMTSVEAKGAFAAASDLAPGFKSAGGT
;
A
#
# COMPACT_ATOMS: atom_id res chain seq x y z
N MET A 1 -1.40 -5.92 -12.64
CA MET A 1 -1.83 -4.79 -11.78
C MET A 1 -0.69 -4.38 -10.87
N PRO A 2 -0.46 -3.08 -10.69
CA PRO A 2 0.56 -2.62 -9.73
C PRO A 2 0.28 -3.09 -8.32
N VAL A 3 1.34 -3.24 -7.53
CA VAL A 3 1.26 -3.59 -6.12
C VAL A 3 1.47 -2.33 -5.30
N TYR A 4 0.62 -2.14 -4.29
CA TYR A 4 0.70 -1.00 -3.38
C TYR A 4 0.87 -1.50 -1.95
N ILE A 5 1.85 -0.92 -1.26
CA ILE A 5 2.13 -1.22 0.14
C ILE A 5 1.77 0.02 0.93
N THR A 6 0.79 -0.11 1.82
CA THR A 6 0.31 1.02 2.63
C THR A 6 0.58 0.74 4.10
N GLN A 7 1.16 1.72 4.77
CA GLN A 7 1.30 1.75 6.21
C GLN A 7 0.52 2.94 6.75
N GLY A 8 0.02 2.81 7.96
CA GLY A 8 -0.72 3.89 8.59
C GLY A 8 -0.93 3.63 10.07
N ARG A 9 -1.61 4.59 10.70
CA ARG A 9 -1.93 4.54 12.11
C ARG A 9 -3.44 4.52 12.30
N TYR A 10 -3.90 3.85 13.34
CA TYR A 10 -5.28 3.96 13.77
C TYR A 10 -5.45 5.20 14.63
N THR A 11 -6.58 5.87 14.50
CA THR A 11 -6.93 6.96 15.41
C THR A 11 -7.26 6.40 16.78
N ARG A 12 -7.25 7.27 17.78
CA ARG A 12 -7.64 6.90 19.15
C ARG A 12 -9.04 6.30 19.19
N GLU A 13 -9.97 6.89 18.45
CA GLU A 13 -11.36 6.42 18.38
C GLU A 13 -11.45 5.03 17.79
N ALA A 14 -10.66 4.75 16.73
CA ALA A 14 -10.61 3.43 16.12
C ALA A 14 -10.07 2.38 17.10
N VAL A 15 -9.00 2.70 17.81
CA VAL A 15 -8.43 1.78 18.83
C VAL A 15 -9.45 1.47 19.90
N LYS A 16 -10.13 2.51 20.43
CA LYS A 16 -11.19 2.32 21.44
C LYS A 16 -12.31 1.43 20.92
N GLY A 17 -12.76 1.67 19.70
CA GLY A 17 -13.82 0.88 19.08
C GLY A 17 -13.44 -0.58 18.89
N MET A 18 -12.20 -0.84 18.47
CA MET A 18 -11.70 -2.22 18.29
C MET A 18 -11.50 -2.95 19.60
N ILE A 19 -11.21 -2.24 20.69
CA ILE A 19 -11.14 -2.84 22.04
C ILE A 19 -12.54 -3.27 22.48
N VAL A 20 -13.53 -2.42 22.26
CA VAL A 20 -14.93 -2.73 22.63
C VAL A 20 -15.49 -3.87 21.77
N LYS A 21 -15.23 -3.84 20.48
CA LYS A 21 -15.71 -4.85 19.53
C LYS A 21 -14.56 -5.25 18.60
N PRO A 22 -13.74 -6.24 19.01
CA PRO A 22 -12.63 -6.70 18.17
C PRO A 22 -13.11 -7.22 16.82
N GLU A 23 -12.35 -6.91 15.77
CA GLU A 23 -12.66 -7.34 14.41
C GLU A 23 -11.37 -7.64 13.65
N ASP A 24 -11.49 -8.45 12.59
CA ASP A 24 -10.41 -8.65 11.63
C ASP A 24 -10.53 -7.55 10.56
N ARG A 25 -9.62 -6.58 10.62
CA ARG A 25 -9.63 -5.45 9.67
C ARG A 25 -9.40 -5.88 8.23
N ALA A 26 -8.75 -7.02 8.00
CA ALA A 26 -8.55 -7.54 6.65
C ALA A 26 -9.87 -7.77 5.91
N ASP A 27 -10.93 -8.15 6.60
CA ASP A 27 -12.24 -8.37 5.98
C ASP A 27 -12.79 -7.08 5.38
N ALA A 28 -12.81 -5.99 6.15
CA ALA A 28 -13.34 -4.70 5.68
C ALA A 28 -12.45 -4.11 4.59
N VAL A 29 -11.14 -4.14 4.77
CA VAL A 29 -10.18 -3.62 3.80
C VAL A 29 -10.21 -4.44 2.51
N GLY A 30 -10.33 -5.75 2.62
CA GLY A 30 -10.45 -6.65 1.47
C GLY A 30 -11.69 -6.38 0.63
N ARG A 31 -12.84 -6.14 1.30
CA ARG A 31 -14.08 -5.79 0.59
C ARG A 31 -13.98 -4.45 -0.15
N ALA A 32 -13.40 -3.44 0.48
CA ALA A 32 -13.21 -2.13 -0.15
C ALA A 32 -12.27 -2.23 -1.34
N THR A 33 -11.18 -2.98 -1.21
CA THR A 33 -10.21 -3.20 -2.27
C THR A 33 -10.86 -3.92 -3.46
N ALA A 34 -11.63 -4.98 -3.19
CA ALA A 34 -12.34 -5.73 -4.23
C ALA A 34 -13.37 -4.85 -4.95
N LYS A 35 -14.09 -4.01 -4.22
CA LYS A 35 -15.06 -3.09 -4.81
C LYS A 35 -14.39 -2.09 -5.74
N ALA A 36 -13.17 -1.70 -5.47
CA ALA A 36 -12.38 -0.82 -6.33
C ALA A 36 -11.70 -1.55 -7.50
N GLY A 37 -11.94 -2.85 -7.64
CA GLY A 37 -11.39 -3.65 -8.74
C GLY A 37 -10.04 -4.28 -8.46
N GLY A 38 -9.56 -4.21 -7.23
CA GLY A 38 -8.29 -4.77 -6.81
C GLY A 38 -8.41 -6.05 -5.99
N LYS A 39 -7.30 -6.42 -5.39
CA LYS A 39 -7.20 -7.61 -4.53
C LYS A 39 -6.27 -7.33 -3.36
N LEU A 40 -6.75 -7.57 -2.15
CA LEU A 40 -5.91 -7.50 -0.96
C LEU A 40 -5.05 -8.76 -0.88
N LEU A 41 -3.72 -8.59 -0.87
CA LEU A 41 -2.77 -9.70 -0.78
C LEU A 41 -2.36 -10.00 0.66
N GLY A 42 -2.37 -9.00 1.53
CA GLY A 42 -2.04 -9.17 2.93
C GLY A 42 -2.40 -7.95 3.74
N TYR A 43 -2.71 -8.18 5.01
CA TYR A 43 -2.99 -7.12 5.97
C TYR A 43 -2.44 -7.55 7.32
N TYR A 44 -1.62 -6.71 7.94
CA TYR A 44 -0.95 -7.03 9.20
C TYR A 44 -1.14 -5.88 10.18
N PHE A 45 -1.43 -6.22 11.42
CA PHE A 45 -1.27 -5.28 12.53
C PHE A 45 0.21 -5.24 12.91
N THR A 46 0.74 -4.04 13.14
CA THR A 46 2.16 -3.86 13.44
C THR A 46 2.36 -3.04 14.71
N PHE A 47 3.56 -3.13 15.27
CA PHE A 47 4.02 -2.28 16.37
C PHE A 47 5.14 -1.40 15.84
N GLY A 48 5.33 -0.23 16.42
CA GLY A 48 6.40 0.69 16.07
C GLY A 48 5.86 1.98 15.48
N ASP A 49 6.45 2.43 14.38
CA ASP A 49 6.08 3.71 13.77
C ASP A 49 4.67 3.70 13.17
N TYR A 50 4.19 2.54 12.76
CA TYR A 50 2.86 2.37 12.17
C TYR A 50 2.12 1.24 12.84
N ASP A 51 0.79 1.27 12.74
CA ASP A 51 -0.09 0.29 13.38
C ASP A 51 -0.55 -0.80 12.42
N PHE A 52 -0.47 -0.57 11.12
CA PHE A 52 -0.82 -1.59 10.14
C PHE A 52 0.01 -1.46 8.86
N LEU A 53 0.06 -2.58 8.14
CA LEU A 53 0.65 -2.67 6.82
C LEU A 53 -0.28 -3.49 5.95
N SER A 54 -0.63 -2.96 4.78
CA SER A 54 -1.41 -3.68 3.79
C SER A 54 -0.66 -3.79 2.48
N ILE A 55 -0.89 -4.89 1.78
CA ILE A 55 -0.33 -5.13 0.45
C ILE A 55 -1.51 -5.44 -0.46
N ALA A 56 -1.68 -4.67 -1.52
CA ALA A 56 -2.81 -4.83 -2.43
C ALA A 56 -2.40 -4.64 -3.89
N GLU A 57 -3.07 -5.38 -4.77
CA GLU A 57 -3.03 -5.10 -6.20
C GLU A 57 -4.22 -4.19 -6.53
N MET A 58 -3.98 -3.17 -7.33
CA MET A 58 -5.02 -2.23 -7.77
C MET A 58 -4.89 -2.00 -9.28
N PRO A 59 -6.02 -1.72 -9.98
CA PRO A 59 -5.96 -1.47 -11.42
C PRO A 59 -5.12 -0.26 -11.80
N SER A 60 -5.14 0.79 -10.99
CA SER A 60 -4.43 2.02 -11.26
C SER A 60 -4.25 2.86 -10.00
N ASP A 61 -3.43 3.91 -10.10
CA ASP A 61 -3.22 4.86 -9.02
C ASP A 61 -4.52 5.56 -8.61
N ILE A 62 -5.42 5.82 -9.54
CA ILE A 62 -6.70 6.48 -9.25
C ILE A 62 -7.55 5.62 -8.31
N GLN A 63 -7.69 4.32 -8.60
CA GLN A 63 -8.44 3.43 -7.73
C GLN A 63 -7.78 3.26 -6.37
N MET A 64 -6.44 3.19 -6.33
CA MET A 64 -5.72 3.13 -5.07
C MET A 64 -5.96 4.40 -4.25
N ALA A 65 -5.84 5.56 -4.86
CA ALA A 65 -6.12 6.83 -4.20
C ALA A 65 -7.55 6.89 -3.67
N ALA A 66 -8.52 6.39 -4.43
CA ALA A 66 -9.92 6.37 -4.01
C ALA A 66 -10.11 5.53 -2.73
N VAL A 67 -9.46 4.39 -2.63
CA VAL A 67 -9.51 3.55 -1.42
C VAL A 67 -8.89 4.29 -0.23
N LEU A 68 -7.75 4.95 -0.44
CA LEU A 68 -7.08 5.71 0.62
C LEU A 68 -7.93 6.88 1.10
N LEU A 69 -8.57 7.60 0.19
CA LEU A 69 -9.45 8.71 0.53
C LEU A 69 -10.69 8.23 1.29
N ALA A 70 -11.28 7.11 0.85
CA ALA A 70 -12.43 6.51 1.53
C ALA A 70 -12.06 6.09 2.95
N ALA A 71 -10.91 5.44 3.12
CA ALA A 71 -10.41 5.05 4.43
C ALA A 71 -10.20 6.28 5.34
N SER A 72 -9.58 7.32 4.80
CA SER A 72 -9.33 8.56 5.53
C SER A 72 -10.61 9.26 5.95
N SER A 73 -11.64 9.23 5.09
CA SER A 73 -12.92 9.88 5.38
C SER A 73 -13.67 9.23 6.55
N GLY A 74 -13.38 7.97 6.85
CA GLY A 74 -13.99 7.25 7.95
C GLY A 74 -13.50 7.64 9.33
N GLY A 75 -12.39 8.37 9.40
CA GLY A 75 -11.83 8.84 10.67
C GLY A 75 -11.10 7.79 11.51
N GLY A 76 -10.99 6.56 11.00
CA GLY A 76 -10.34 5.47 11.74
C GLY A 76 -8.84 5.34 11.49
N VAL A 77 -8.33 5.95 10.43
CA VAL A 77 -6.91 5.86 10.07
C VAL A 77 -6.33 7.24 9.81
N THR A 78 -5.02 7.35 10.03
CA THR A 78 -4.27 8.59 9.82
C THR A 78 -2.84 8.25 9.42
N ASP A 79 -2.10 9.27 8.98
CA ASP A 79 -0.68 9.15 8.63
C ASP A 79 -0.42 8.03 7.60
N LEU A 80 -1.27 7.95 6.59
CA LEU A 80 -1.15 6.95 5.53
C LEU A 80 0.08 7.21 4.68
N ARG A 81 0.83 6.16 4.43
CA ARG A 81 1.99 6.17 3.54
C ARG A 81 1.90 4.99 2.60
N THR A 82 1.83 5.27 1.30
CA THR A 82 1.71 4.26 0.27
C THR A 82 2.92 4.28 -0.65
N THR A 83 3.47 3.10 -0.87
CA THR A 83 4.61 2.88 -1.77
C THR A 83 4.15 1.96 -2.89
N VAL A 84 4.49 2.31 -4.12
CA VAL A 84 4.23 1.45 -5.28
C VAL A 84 5.38 0.46 -5.39
N GLY A 85 5.03 -0.81 -5.46
CA GLY A 85 5.99 -1.89 -5.59
C GLY A 85 5.76 -2.70 -6.86
N MET A 86 6.62 -3.65 -7.06
CA MET A 86 6.47 -4.65 -8.12
C MET A 86 6.95 -6.00 -7.60
N THR A 87 6.51 -7.07 -8.23
CA THR A 87 6.98 -8.40 -7.89
C THR A 87 8.46 -8.55 -8.24
N SER A 88 9.13 -9.52 -7.61
CA SER A 88 10.53 -9.80 -7.95
C SER A 88 10.69 -10.25 -9.40
N VAL A 89 9.69 -10.90 -9.96
CA VAL A 89 9.68 -11.29 -11.37
C VAL A 89 9.63 -10.06 -12.28
N GLU A 90 8.75 -9.10 -11.95
CA GLU A 90 8.69 -7.83 -12.68
C GLU A 90 9.99 -7.04 -12.54
N ALA A 91 10.57 -7.03 -11.35
CA ALA A 91 11.85 -6.35 -11.09
C ALA A 91 12.99 -6.96 -11.93
N LYS A 92 12.97 -8.28 -12.15
CA LYS A 92 13.94 -8.95 -13.05
C LYS A 92 13.88 -8.33 -14.44
N GLY A 93 12.69 -8.04 -14.96
CA GLY A 93 12.52 -7.36 -16.23
C GLY A 93 13.10 -5.95 -16.23
N ALA A 94 12.92 -5.21 -15.14
CA ALA A 94 13.49 -3.87 -14.99
C ALA A 94 15.02 -3.91 -14.96
N PHE A 95 15.61 -4.87 -14.28
CA PHE A 95 17.06 -5.05 -14.27
C PHE A 95 17.60 -5.38 -15.67
N ALA A 96 16.89 -6.23 -16.40
CA ALA A 96 17.27 -6.55 -17.78
C ALA A 96 17.21 -5.31 -18.68
N ALA A 97 16.16 -4.52 -18.57
CA ALA A 97 16.05 -3.26 -19.34
C ALA A 97 17.15 -2.27 -18.94
N ALA A 98 17.49 -2.20 -17.65
CA ALA A 98 18.54 -1.31 -17.16
C ALA A 98 19.90 -1.67 -17.74
N SER A 99 20.16 -2.94 -18.04
CA SER A 99 21.44 -3.35 -18.62
C SER A 99 21.72 -2.70 -19.98
N ASP A 100 20.65 -2.35 -20.71
CA ASP A 100 20.76 -1.64 -21.99
C ASP A 100 20.95 -0.13 -21.81
N LEU A 101 20.50 0.41 -20.69
CA LEU A 101 20.53 1.85 -20.40
C LEU A 101 21.80 2.27 -19.65
N ALA A 102 22.31 1.39 -18.79
CA ALA A 102 23.42 1.71 -17.89
C ALA A 102 24.67 2.23 -18.59
N PRO A 103 25.13 1.66 -19.73
CA PRO A 103 26.36 2.13 -20.38
C PRO A 103 26.31 3.59 -20.83
N GLY A 104 25.12 4.09 -21.17
CA GLY A 104 24.93 5.47 -21.61
C GLY A 104 24.54 6.44 -20.50
N PHE A 105 24.38 5.97 -19.28
CA PHE A 105 23.90 6.79 -18.18
C PHE A 105 25.03 7.58 -17.54
N LYS A 106 24.83 8.90 -17.46
CA LYS A 106 25.76 9.81 -16.79
C LYS A 106 25.25 10.10 -15.38
N SER A 107 26.07 9.81 -14.38
CA SER A 107 25.73 10.11 -13.00
C SER A 107 25.73 11.61 -12.73
N ALA A 108 24.87 12.05 -11.78
CA ALA A 108 24.82 13.45 -11.38
C ALA A 108 26.20 13.90 -10.89
N GLY A 109 26.70 15.02 -11.42
CA GLY A 109 28.04 15.53 -11.09
C GLY A 109 29.20 14.73 -11.69
N GLY A 110 28.91 13.66 -12.46
CA GLY A 110 29.92 12.85 -13.12
C GLY A 110 30.40 13.45 -14.43
N THR A 111 31.50 12.95 -14.90
CA THR A 111 32.09 13.32 -16.21
C THR A 111 31.72 12.33 -17.29
#